data_27c20a27b8b464ed1cd5233bdc6d390b
#
_entry.id   27c20a27b8b464ed1cd5233bdc6d390b
#
_cell.length_a   1.000
_cell.length_b   1.000
_cell.length_c   1.000
_cell.angle_alpha   90.00
_cell.angle_beta   90.00
_cell.angle_gamma   90.00
#
_symmetry.space_group_name_H-M   'P 1'
#
loop_
_entity.id
_entity.type
_entity.pdbx_description
1 polymer ?
#
loop_
_entity_poly.entity_id
_entity_poly.type
_entity_poly.pdbx_seq_one_letter_code
_entity_poly.pdbx_strand_id
1 'polypeptide(L)'
;MKKVWAVYFSGTGTTKKTVNFIADKLAEKFKTKKEIFDFTLPEARKIIKGFDKNDIVIFGTPVIAGRVPNVLLKFLDTLKGKEALAVPVVLFGNRDFNDALMELSDILAKDGFKPIGAGAFVGEHSFSKILGQGRPDEDDMKIMEEFSNKIYEKITEENFNPDIFVEITHGERPFKYYKPKDAEGNHIDIRKVIPKTDEKLCDKCGVCAKVVLWVQ
;
A
#
# COMPACT_ATOMS: atom_id res chain seq x y z
N MET A 1 20.36 -15.13 -5.19
CA MET A 1 20.30 -14.52 -3.84
C MET A 1 19.04 -13.66 -3.81
N LYS A 2 18.15 -13.89 -2.84
CA LYS A 2 16.89 -13.12 -2.75
C LYS A 2 17.17 -11.67 -2.38
N LYS A 3 16.43 -10.73 -2.98
CA LYS A 3 16.43 -9.31 -2.59
C LYS A 3 15.08 -8.97 -1.97
N VAL A 4 15.06 -8.15 -0.94
CA VAL A 4 13.83 -7.69 -0.31
C VAL A 4 13.58 -6.24 -0.72
N TRP A 5 12.38 -5.96 -1.21
CA TRP A 5 11.95 -4.64 -1.66
C TRP A 5 10.86 -4.07 -0.77
N ALA A 6 11.02 -2.82 -0.38
CA ALA A 6 9.99 -1.98 0.16
C ALA A 6 9.43 -1.10 -0.97
N VAL A 7 8.23 -1.41 -1.45
CA VAL A 7 7.58 -0.71 -2.58
C VAL A 7 6.30 -0.07 -2.08
N TYR A 8 6.16 1.24 -2.16
CA TYR A 8 5.00 1.88 -1.55
C TYR A 8 4.62 3.24 -2.13
N PHE A 9 3.32 3.55 -2.00
CA PHE A 9 2.76 4.89 -2.03
C PHE A 9 2.35 5.29 -0.62
N SER A 10 2.80 6.47 -0.13
CA SER A 10 2.56 6.89 1.25
C SER A 10 2.42 8.40 1.38
N GLY A 11 1.19 8.91 1.31
CA GLY A 11 0.92 10.36 1.39
C GLY A 11 1.19 10.97 2.77
N THR A 12 1.01 10.21 3.85
CA THR A 12 1.17 10.68 5.24
C THR A 12 2.31 10.01 6.01
N GLY A 13 3.01 9.05 5.40
CA GLY A 13 4.14 8.35 6.01
C GLY A 13 3.79 7.02 6.68
N THR A 14 2.53 6.72 7.02
CA THR A 14 2.15 5.49 7.72
C THR A 14 2.40 4.23 6.88
N THR A 15 2.01 4.21 5.61
CA THR A 15 2.31 3.09 4.70
C THR A 15 3.81 2.88 4.57
N LYS A 16 4.58 3.95 4.38
CA LYS A 16 6.04 3.92 4.35
C LYS A 16 6.62 3.26 5.60
N LYS A 17 6.18 3.68 6.81
CA LYS A 17 6.64 3.14 8.08
C LYS A 17 6.41 1.63 8.15
N THR A 18 5.19 1.18 7.86
CA THR A 18 4.80 -0.23 7.91
C THR A 18 5.55 -1.11 6.90
N VAL A 19 5.55 -0.70 5.63
CA VAL A 19 6.20 -1.48 4.56
C VAL A 19 7.70 -1.59 4.78
N ASN A 20 8.37 -0.49 5.22
CA ASN A 20 9.78 -0.53 5.55
C ASN A 20 10.08 -1.45 6.73
N PHE A 21 9.26 -1.40 7.79
CA PHE A 21 9.46 -2.26 8.95
C PHE A 21 9.38 -3.75 8.58
N ILE A 22 8.33 -4.17 7.85
CA ILE A 22 8.18 -5.55 7.38
C ILE A 22 9.35 -5.96 6.49
N ALA A 23 9.74 -5.09 5.55
CA ALA A 23 10.86 -5.35 4.65
C ALA A 23 12.20 -5.44 5.39
N ASP A 24 12.45 -4.61 6.42
CA ASP A 24 13.64 -4.68 7.26
C ASP A 24 13.74 -6.03 7.99
N LYS A 25 12.63 -6.47 8.61
CA LYS A 25 12.58 -7.77 9.31
C LYS A 25 12.84 -8.94 8.38
N LEU A 26 12.30 -8.90 7.16
CA LEU A 26 12.56 -9.94 6.17
C LEU A 26 13.99 -9.88 5.63
N ALA A 27 14.52 -8.69 5.35
CA ALA A 27 15.89 -8.53 4.89
C ALA A 27 16.91 -9.04 5.92
N GLU A 28 16.67 -8.77 7.22
CA GLU A 28 17.49 -9.31 8.32
C GLU A 28 17.47 -10.84 8.33
N LYS A 29 16.29 -11.47 8.28
CA LYS A 29 16.13 -12.93 8.27
C LYS A 29 16.77 -13.60 7.06
N PHE A 30 16.64 -13.02 5.88
CA PHE A 30 17.27 -13.51 4.65
C PHE A 30 18.74 -13.11 4.52
N LYS A 31 19.30 -12.36 5.47
CA LYS A 31 20.68 -11.82 5.47
C LYS A 31 21.00 -11.10 4.16
N THR A 32 20.08 -10.26 3.72
CA THR A 32 20.19 -9.51 2.46
C THR A 32 19.92 -8.02 2.66
N LYS A 33 20.22 -7.22 1.65
CA LYS A 33 19.91 -5.79 1.69
C LYS A 33 18.45 -5.53 1.29
N LYS A 34 17.84 -4.56 1.98
CA LYS A 34 16.57 -3.98 1.56
C LYS A 34 16.82 -2.95 0.46
N GLU A 35 16.01 -3.03 -0.58
CA GLU A 35 15.89 -2.01 -1.63
C GLU A 35 14.58 -1.25 -1.45
N ILE A 36 14.52 0.00 -1.90
CA ILE A 36 13.33 0.86 -1.73
C ILE A 36 12.88 1.37 -3.09
N PHE A 37 11.57 1.31 -3.33
CA PHE A 37 10.92 2.01 -4.42
C PHE A 37 9.72 2.81 -3.89
N ASP A 38 9.97 4.08 -3.58
CA ASP A 38 8.95 5.04 -3.16
C ASP A 38 8.35 5.70 -4.41
N PHE A 39 7.13 5.32 -4.77
CA PHE A 39 6.41 5.90 -5.90
C PHE A 39 5.32 6.90 -5.47
N THR A 40 5.48 7.52 -4.29
CA THR A 40 4.55 8.51 -3.75
C THR A 40 4.43 9.73 -4.66
N LEU A 41 5.54 10.24 -5.17
CA LEU A 41 5.53 11.40 -6.05
C LEU A 41 5.37 11.00 -7.53
N PRO A 42 4.70 11.83 -8.35
CA PRO A 42 4.46 11.55 -9.77
C PRO A 42 5.73 11.25 -10.58
N GLU A 43 6.84 11.91 -10.29
CA GLU A 43 8.11 11.71 -10.99
C GLU A 43 8.64 10.28 -10.86
N ALA A 44 8.50 9.67 -9.66
CA ALA A 44 8.90 8.29 -9.45
C ALA A 44 8.07 7.29 -10.27
N ARG A 45 6.82 7.63 -10.60
CA ARG A 45 5.90 6.81 -11.39
C ARG A 45 6.22 6.82 -12.89
N LYS A 46 7.11 7.68 -13.35
CA LYS A 46 7.63 7.67 -14.74
C LYS A 46 8.64 6.55 -14.95
N ILE A 47 9.16 5.95 -13.87
CA ILE A 47 10.11 4.86 -13.91
C ILE A 47 9.36 3.54 -13.97
N ILE A 48 9.53 2.78 -15.06
CA ILE A 48 9.01 1.42 -15.16
C ILE A 48 9.92 0.51 -14.34
N LYS A 49 9.45 0.11 -13.15
CA LYS A 49 10.19 -0.79 -12.28
C LYS A 49 9.88 -2.24 -12.65
N GLY A 50 10.91 -3.00 -13.02
CA GLY A 50 10.86 -4.44 -13.19
C GLY A 50 11.45 -5.16 -11.98
N PHE A 51 10.90 -6.32 -11.69
CA PHE A 51 11.36 -7.24 -10.66
C PHE A 51 11.71 -8.58 -11.31
N ASP A 52 12.23 -9.51 -10.54
CA ASP A 52 12.51 -10.88 -11.00
C ASP A 52 12.16 -11.93 -9.92
N LYS A 53 12.19 -13.20 -10.28
CA LYS A 53 11.82 -14.32 -9.40
C LYS A 53 12.64 -14.43 -8.10
N ASN A 54 13.75 -13.73 -7.98
CA ASN A 54 14.56 -13.70 -6.76
C ASN A 54 14.12 -12.56 -5.81
N ASP A 55 13.23 -11.68 -6.25
CA ASP A 55 12.77 -10.57 -5.45
C ASP A 55 11.62 -10.99 -4.53
N ILE A 56 11.63 -10.46 -3.30
CA ILE A 56 10.52 -10.48 -2.35
C ILE A 56 10.05 -9.04 -2.21
N VAL A 57 8.84 -8.75 -2.65
CA VAL A 57 8.33 -7.39 -2.77
C VAL A 57 7.22 -7.15 -1.74
N ILE A 58 7.50 -6.34 -0.73
CA ILE A 58 6.48 -5.84 0.20
C ILE A 58 5.86 -4.62 -0.45
N PHE A 59 4.65 -4.78 -0.96
CA PHE A 59 3.98 -3.77 -1.78
C PHE A 59 2.85 -3.10 -1.02
N GLY A 60 2.99 -1.81 -0.68
CA GLY A 60 2.06 -1.11 0.18
C GLY A 60 1.34 0.07 -0.44
N THR A 61 0.02 0.16 -0.18
CA THR A 61 -0.80 1.32 -0.49
C THR A 61 -1.71 1.68 0.68
N PRO A 62 -2.10 2.95 0.84
CA PRO A 62 -3.21 3.29 1.72
C PRO A 62 -4.53 2.85 1.11
N VAL A 63 -5.54 2.71 1.96
CA VAL A 63 -6.94 2.51 1.55
C VAL A 63 -7.60 3.86 1.35
N ILE A 64 -8.15 4.11 0.16
CA ILE A 64 -8.95 5.30 -0.13
C ILE A 64 -10.33 4.87 -0.63
N ALA A 65 -11.36 5.27 0.09
CA ALA A 65 -12.75 4.89 -0.18
C ALA A 65 -12.95 3.37 -0.33
N GLY A 66 -12.25 2.58 0.51
CA GLY A 66 -12.35 1.12 0.53
C GLY A 66 -11.57 0.40 -0.58
N ARG A 67 -10.77 1.11 -1.36
CA ARG A 67 -10.08 0.61 -2.55
C ARG A 67 -8.61 1.02 -2.59
N VAL A 68 -7.86 0.41 -3.50
CA VAL A 68 -6.56 0.95 -3.95
C VAL A 68 -6.80 2.35 -4.52
N PRO A 69 -5.94 3.35 -4.22
CA PRO A 69 -6.12 4.70 -4.76
C PRO A 69 -6.20 4.68 -6.28
N ASN A 70 -7.32 5.15 -6.85
CA ASN A 70 -7.59 5.10 -8.29
C ASN A 70 -6.54 5.83 -9.13
N VAL A 71 -5.91 6.86 -8.59
CA VAL A 71 -4.82 7.61 -9.24
C VAL A 71 -3.57 6.76 -9.48
N LEU A 72 -3.45 5.61 -8.83
CA LEU A 72 -2.33 4.69 -8.98
C LEU A 72 -2.57 3.62 -10.04
N LEU A 73 -3.83 3.32 -10.40
CA LEU A 73 -4.16 2.15 -11.21
C LEU A 73 -3.41 2.14 -12.55
N LYS A 74 -3.35 3.28 -13.25
CA LYS A 74 -2.58 3.38 -14.51
C LYS A 74 -1.09 3.12 -14.33
N PHE A 75 -0.52 3.54 -13.21
CA PHE A 75 0.89 3.28 -12.91
C PHE A 75 1.09 1.81 -12.55
N LEU A 76 0.22 1.24 -11.71
CA LEU A 76 0.31 -0.16 -11.30
C LEU A 76 0.29 -1.10 -12.52
N ASP A 77 -0.56 -0.86 -13.51
CA ASP A 77 -0.60 -1.63 -14.77
C ASP A 77 0.73 -1.59 -15.58
N THR A 78 1.66 -0.70 -15.24
CA THR A 78 2.98 -0.67 -15.91
C THR A 78 4.03 -1.56 -15.25
N LEU A 79 3.75 -2.07 -14.06
CA LEU A 79 4.70 -2.90 -13.31
C LEU A 79 4.91 -4.26 -14.00
N LYS A 80 6.08 -4.85 -13.77
CA LYS A 80 6.43 -6.18 -14.30
C LYS A 80 7.00 -7.02 -13.17
N GLY A 81 6.17 -7.91 -12.64
CA GLY A 81 6.50 -8.78 -11.51
C GLY A 81 7.49 -9.89 -11.87
N LYS A 82 7.40 -10.46 -13.09
CA LYS A 82 8.29 -11.54 -13.56
C LYS A 82 8.51 -12.63 -12.51
N GLU A 83 7.40 -13.11 -11.93
CA GLU A 83 7.37 -14.15 -10.89
C GLU A 83 8.01 -13.76 -9.54
N ALA A 84 8.29 -12.47 -9.29
CA ALA A 84 8.69 -12.01 -7.97
C ALA A 84 7.62 -12.36 -6.92
N LEU A 85 8.08 -12.79 -5.74
CA LEU A 85 7.17 -13.02 -4.62
C LEU A 85 6.63 -11.67 -4.14
N ALA A 86 5.33 -11.56 -3.95
CA ALA A 86 4.70 -10.34 -3.46
C ALA A 86 3.97 -10.56 -2.15
N VAL A 87 4.04 -9.53 -1.31
CA VAL A 87 3.27 -9.41 -0.08
C VAL A 87 2.50 -8.08 -0.15
N PRO A 88 1.26 -8.08 -0.70
CA PRO A 88 0.40 -6.91 -0.67
C PRO A 88 0.08 -6.49 0.76
N VAL A 89 0.22 -5.19 1.03
CA VAL A 89 -0.01 -4.57 2.34
C VAL A 89 -0.88 -3.34 2.15
N VAL A 90 -1.96 -3.22 2.90
CA VAL A 90 -2.79 -2.03 2.90
C VAL A 90 -2.87 -1.39 4.28
N LEU A 91 -2.87 -0.05 4.32
CA LEU A 91 -3.00 0.75 5.53
C LEU A 91 -4.36 1.46 5.53
N PHE A 92 -5.12 1.28 6.59
CA PHE A 92 -6.45 1.89 6.71
C PHE A 92 -6.62 2.61 8.05
N GLY A 93 -7.50 3.63 8.06
CA GLY A 93 -7.71 4.51 9.21
C GLY A 93 -8.68 3.95 10.26
N ASN A 94 -8.52 2.69 10.65
CA ASN A 94 -9.27 2.02 11.72
C ASN A 94 -10.81 2.01 11.54
N ARG A 95 -11.30 2.09 10.30
CA ARG A 95 -12.72 1.87 10.00
C ARG A 95 -12.91 0.48 9.36
N ASP A 96 -12.43 0.34 8.15
CA ASP A 96 -12.47 -0.89 7.35
C ASP A 96 -11.55 -0.72 6.15
N PHE A 97 -10.94 -1.78 5.67
CA PHE A 97 -10.14 -1.77 4.45
C PHE A 97 -10.92 -2.25 3.21
N ASN A 98 -12.17 -2.72 3.40
CA ASN A 98 -13.09 -3.15 2.36
C ASN A 98 -12.40 -4.04 1.30
N ASP A 99 -12.46 -3.65 0.02
CA ASP A 99 -11.92 -4.44 -1.09
C ASP A 99 -10.43 -4.20 -1.37
N ALA A 100 -9.79 -3.25 -0.70
CA ALA A 100 -8.47 -2.74 -1.07
C ALA A 100 -7.36 -3.81 -1.08
N LEU A 101 -7.35 -4.72 -0.10
CA LEU A 101 -6.32 -5.76 -0.02
C LEU A 101 -6.48 -6.79 -1.13
N MET A 102 -7.72 -7.22 -1.38
CA MET A 102 -8.06 -8.15 -2.45
C MET A 102 -7.74 -7.53 -3.82
N GLU A 103 -8.12 -6.27 -4.03
CA GLU A 103 -7.82 -5.53 -5.26
C GLU A 103 -6.31 -5.41 -5.51
N LEU A 104 -5.54 -5.03 -4.49
CA LEU A 104 -4.09 -4.91 -4.62
C LEU A 104 -3.45 -6.26 -4.97
N SER A 105 -3.90 -7.34 -4.34
CA SER A 105 -3.44 -8.69 -4.63
C SER A 105 -3.75 -9.10 -6.08
N ASP A 106 -4.97 -8.84 -6.56
CA ASP A 106 -5.38 -9.14 -7.93
C ASP A 106 -4.57 -8.36 -8.97
N ILE A 107 -4.30 -7.06 -8.70
CA ILE A 107 -3.46 -6.23 -9.56
C ILE A 107 -2.05 -6.83 -9.65
N LEU A 108 -1.44 -7.14 -8.51
CA LEU A 108 -0.08 -7.69 -8.50
C LEU A 108 -0.01 -9.06 -9.20
N ALA A 109 -1.00 -9.94 -8.98
CA ALA A 109 -1.07 -11.22 -9.67
C ALA A 109 -1.19 -11.04 -11.20
N LYS A 110 -2.06 -10.14 -11.66
CA LYS A 110 -2.22 -9.79 -13.09
C LYS A 110 -0.90 -9.27 -13.70
N ASP A 111 -0.11 -8.52 -12.93
CA ASP A 111 1.15 -7.93 -13.38
C ASP A 111 2.35 -8.91 -13.27
N GLY A 112 2.06 -10.19 -13.01
CA GLY A 112 3.03 -11.29 -13.02
C GLY A 112 3.82 -11.47 -11.73
N PHE A 113 3.34 -10.91 -10.61
CA PHE A 113 3.84 -11.25 -9.28
C PHE A 113 3.17 -12.52 -8.74
N LYS A 114 3.73 -13.09 -7.70
CA LYS A 114 3.21 -14.24 -6.94
C LYS A 114 2.80 -13.78 -5.54
N PRO A 115 1.53 -13.40 -5.29
CA PRO A 115 1.07 -13.00 -3.96
C PRO A 115 1.07 -14.19 -2.99
N ILE A 116 2.06 -14.24 -2.09
CA ILE A 116 2.28 -15.38 -1.18
C ILE A 116 1.79 -15.12 0.23
N GLY A 117 1.50 -13.88 0.57
CA GLY A 117 0.96 -13.44 1.84
C GLY A 117 0.31 -12.07 1.67
N ALA A 118 -0.55 -11.66 2.58
CA ALA A 118 -1.25 -10.38 2.51
C ALA A 118 -1.51 -9.83 3.91
N GLY A 119 -1.49 -8.50 4.08
CA GLY A 119 -1.72 -7.87 5.37
C GLY A 119 -2.47 -6.55 5.29
N ALA A 120 -3.44 -6.35 6.19
CA ALA A 120 -4.09 -5.07 6.41
C ALA A 120 -3.72 -4.56 7.81
N PHE A 121 -3.17 -3.36 7.89
CA PHE A 121 -2.71 -2.77 9.14
C PHE A 121 -3.38 -1.43 9.40
N VAL A 122 -3.61 -1.15 10.67
CA VAL A 122 -4.17 0.14 11.09
C VAL A 122 -3.11 1.22 11.02
N GLY A 123 -3.49 2.36 10.46
CA GLY A 123 -2.72 3.59 10.50
C GLY A 123 -3.59 4.76 10.96
N GLU A 124 -2.98 5.89 11.25
CA GLU A 124 -3.70 7.09 11.59
C GLU A 124 -4.62 7.53 10.44
N HIS A 125 -5.87 7.84 10.76
CA HIS A 125 -6.86 8.25 9.77
C HIS A 125 -6.57 9.65 9.25
N SER A 126 -6.56 9.86 7.93
CA SER A 126 -6.16 11.14 7.31
C SER A 126 -7.09 12.31 7.61
N PHE A 127 -8.36 12.08 7.89
CA PHE A 127 -9.36 13.13 8.17
C PHE A 127 -9.78 13.19 9.64
N SER A 128 -9.54 12.16 10.43
CA SER A 128 -9.88 12.11 11.85
C SER A 128 -8.62 12.20 12.68
N LYS A 129 -8.64 13.04 13.70
CA LYS A 129 -7.55 13.12 14.69
C LYS A 129 -7.69 12.13 15.84
N ILE A 130 -8.78 11.33 15.85
CA ILE A 130 -9.11 10.39 16.91
C ILE A 130 -8.95 8.95 16.42
N LEU A 131 -9.44 8.64 15.21
CA LEU A 131 -9.39 7.28 14.67
C LEU A 131 -7.97 6.89 14.32
N GLY A 132 -7.49 5.80 14.96
CA GLY A 132 -6.15 5.29 14.74
C GLY A 132 -5.04 6.26 15.14
N GLN A 133 -5.31 7.20 16.05
CA GLN A 133 -4.33 8.19 16.50
C GLN A 133 -3.06 7.50 17.00
N GLY A 134 -1.89 7.97 16.52
CA GLY A 134 -0.59 7.42 16.88
C GLY A 134 -0.26 6.06 16.26
N ARG A 135 -1.18 5.46 15.48
CA ARG A 135 -0.97 4.16 14.84
C ARG A 135 -0.17 4.29 13.53
N PRO A 136 0.71 3.35 13.18
CA PRO A 136 1.03 2.13 13.95
C PRO A 136 1.91 2.44 15.17
N ASP A 137 1.55 1.82 16.30
CA ASP A 137 2.22 1.90 17.61
C ASP A 137 3.13 0.67 17.87
N GLU A 138 3.57 0.49 19.12
CA GLU A 138 4.45 -0.62 19.51
C GLU A 138 3.77 -1.99 19.39
N ASP A 139 2.46 -2.08 19.64
CA ASP A 139 1.73 -3.34 19.52
C ASP A 139 1.53 -3.70 18.05
N ASP A 140 1.28 -2.71 17.19
CA ASP A 140 1.28 -2.92 15.74
C ASP A 140 2.63 -3.41 15.23
N MET A 141 3.74 -2.89 15.80
CA MET A 141 5.08 -3.34 15.41
C MET A 141 5.31 -4.81 15.76
N LYS A 142 4.81 -5.30 16.91
CA LYS A 142 4.88 -6.72 17.28
C LYS A 142 4.07 -7.57 16.29
N ILE A 143 2.85 -7.13 15.93
CA ILE A 143 2.00 -7.81 14.94
C ILE A 143 2.71 -7.88 13.58
N MET A 144 3.34 -6.78 13.15
CA MET A 144 4.10 -6.75 11.88
C MET A 144 5.33 -7.65 11.93
N GLU A 145 5.99 -7.77 13.08
CA GLU A 145 7.11 -8.69 13.26
C GLU A 145 6.67 -10.15 13.19
N GLU A 146 5.58 -10.52 13.87
CA GLU A 146 4.97 -11.85 13.75
C GLU A 146 4.53 -12.16 12.32
N PHE A 147 3.92 -11.18 11.64
CA PHE A 147 3.58 -11.30 10.22
C PHE A 147 4.81 -11.57 9.36
N SER A 148 5.90 -10.83 9.59
CA SER A 148 7.17 -11.03 8.88
C SER A 148 7.76 -12.41 9.15
N ASN A 149 7.64 -12.92 10.38
CA ASN A 149 8.07 -14.26 10.74
C ASN A 149 7.31 -15.33 9.94
N LYS A 150 5.97 -15.23 9.89
CA LYS A 150 5.11 -16.15 9.13
C LYS A 150 5.43 -16.13 7.63
N ILE A 151 5.71 -14.96 7.06
CA ILE A 151 6.14 -14.84 5.65
C ILE A 151 7.50 -15.52 5.43
N TYR A 152 8.45 -15.30 6.32
CA TYR A 152 9.76 -15.93 6.25
C TYR A 152 9.65 -17.46 6.34
N GLU A 153 8.94 -17.98 7.34
CA GLU A 153 8.70 -19.40 7.54
C GLU A 153 8.09 -20.03 6.29
N LYS A 154 6.99 -19.43 5.76
CA LYS A 154 6.35 -19.90 4.55
C LYS A 154 7.32 -20.00 3.35
N ILE A 155 8.14 -18.99 3.11
CA ILE A 155 9.09 -18.98 1.97
C ILE A 155 10.21 -20.02 2.16
N THR A 156 10.51 -20.39 3.39
CA THR A 156 11.60 -21.32 3.73
C THR A 156 11.12 -22.76 3.98
N GLU A 157 9.82 -23.02 3.93
CA GLU A 157 9.27 -24.37 3.99
C GLU A 157 9.78 -25.23 2.84
N GLU A 158 10.06 -26.49 3.11
CA GLU A 158 10.57 -27.45 2.11
C GLU A 158 9.62 -27.62 0.91
N ASN A 159 8.31 -27.58 1.16
CA ASN A 159 7.26 -27.75 0.15
C ASN A 159 6.68 -26.41 -0.33
N PHE A 160 7.40 -25.29 -0.16
CA PHE A 160 6.92 -23.98 -0.59
C PHE A 160 6.65 -23.95 -2.10
N ASN A 161 5.41 -23.64 -2.45
CA ASN A 161 4.98 -23.47 -3.84
C ASN A 161 4.52 -22.03 -4.08
N PRO A 162 5.28 -21.22 -4.82
CA PRO A 162 4.92 -19.82 -5.10
C PRO A 162 3.70 -19.65 -6.01
N ASP A 163 3.25 -20.72 -6.68
CA ASP A 163 2.05 -20.69 -7.52
C ASP A 163 0.75 -20.82 -6.72
N ILE A 164 0.84 -21.17 -5.43
CA ILE A 164 -0.29 -21.14 -4.51
C ILE A 164 -0.38 -19.75 -3.89
N PHE A 165 -1.26 -18.94 -4.45
CA PHE A 165 -1.48 -17.56 -3.98
C PHE A 165 -2.20 -17.56 -2.63
N VAL A 166 -1.95 -16.47 -1.85
CA VAL A 166 -2.69 -16.25 -0.62
C VAL A 166 -4.17 -16.03 -0.92
N GLU A 167 -5.03 -16.72 -0.19
CA GLU A 167 -6.47 -16.48 -0.24
C GLU A 167 -6.82 -15.26 0.63
N ILE A 168 -7.56 -14.32 0.07
CA ILE A 168 -8.07 -13.14 0.77
C ILE A 168 -9.58 -13.28 0.83
N THR A 169 -10.09 -13.50 2.05
CA THR A 169 -11.52 -13.75 2.30
C THR A 169 -12.30 -12.47 2.60
N HIS A 170 -11.62 -11.37 2.90
CA HIS A 170 -12.25 -10.06 3.14
C HIS A 170 -12.25 -9.23 1.86
N GLY A 171 -13.43 -8.75 1.47
CA GLY A 171 -13.70 -8.04 0.23
C GLY A 171 -14.62 -8.84 -0.71
N GLU A 172 -15.16 -8.18 -1.70
CA GLU A 172 -16.12 -8.75 -2.65
C GLU A 172 -15.86 -8.26 -4.07
N ARG A 173 -15.89 -9.18 -5.06
CA ARG A 173 -15.88 -8.81 -6.47
C ARG A 173 -17.31 -8.75 -7.03
N PRO A 174 -17.65 -7.78 -7.92
CA PRO A 174 -16.80 -6.69 -8.43
C PRO A 174 -16.56 -5.62 -7.37
N PHE A 175 -15.33 -5.08 -7.34
CA PHE A 175 -14.89 -4.10 -6.37
C PHE A 175 -15.72 -2.81 -6.39
N LYS A 176 -16.12 -2.32 -5.20
CA LYS A 176 -16.99 -1.15 -5.07
C LYS A 176 -16.31 -0.07 -4.22
N TYR A 177 -16.46 1.19 -4.62
CA TYR A 177 -16.03 2.29 -3.77
C TYR A 177 -17.00 2.50 -2.62
N TYR A 178 -16.45 2.68 -1.42
CA TYR A 178 -17.22 3.17 -0.30
C TYR A 178 -17.78 4.56 -0.64
N LYS A 179 -19.08 4.72 -0.44
CA LYS A 179 -19.79 6.00 -0.63
C LYS A 179 -20.03 6.63 0.75
N PRO A 180 -19.33 7.75 1.09
CA PRO A 180 -19.53 8.43 2.37
C PRO A 180 -20.98 8.89 2.52
N LYS A 181 -21.45 8.94 3.77
CA LYS A 181 -22.77 9.43 4.14
C LYS A 181 -22.63 10.52 5.20
N ASP A 182 -23.59 11.47 5.21
CA ASP A 182 -23.75 12.44 6.30
C ASP A 182 -24.41 11.80 7.54
N ALA A 183 -24.65 12.60 8.57
CA ALA A 183 -25.29 12.15 9.81
C ALA A 183 -26.74 11.67 9.58
N GLU A 184 -27.39 12.17 8.55
CA GLU A 184 -28.76 11.84 8.15
C GLU A 184 -28.82 10.62 7.22
N GLY A 185 -27.66 10.06 6.83
CA GLY A 185 -27.55 8.87 5.98
C GLY A 185 -27.57 9.15 4.47
N ASN A 186 -27.55 10.41 4.03
CA ASN A 186 -27.48 10.78 2.62
C ASN A 186 -26.05 10.64 2.07
N HIS A 187 -25.91 10.23 0.82
CA HIS A 187 -24.60 10.13 0.18
C HIS A 187 -23.98 11.50 -0.08
N ILE A 188 -22.72 11.67 0.35
CA ILE A 188 -21.92 12.87 0.11
C ILE A 188 -21.02 12.65 -1.13
N ASP A 189 -21.09 13.59 -2.08
CA ASP A 189 -20.15 13.60 -3.21
C ASP A 189 -18.91 14.43 -2.87
N ILE A 190 -17.88 13.78 -2.35
CA ILE A 190 -16.61 14.41 -1.97
C ILE A 190 -15.82 14.96 -3.16
N ARG A 191 -16.17 14.60 -4.41
CA ARG A 191 -15.49 15.11 -5.63
C ARG A 191 -15.83 16.56 -5.92
N LYS A 192 -16.86 17.10 -5.27
CA LYS A 192 -17.28 18.51 -5.40
C LYS A 192 -16.45 19.49 -4.58
N VAL A 193 -15.55 18.98 -3.74
CA VAL A 193 -14.66 19.83 -2.94
C VAL A 193 -13.50 20.29 -3.81
N ILE A 194 -13.50 21.58 -4.14
CA ILE A 194 -12.44 22.23 -4.92
C ILE A 194 -11.57 23.04 -3.96
N PRO A 195 -10.26 22.80 -3.86
CA PRO A 195 -9.36 23.62 -3.06
C PRO A 195 -9.31 25.04 -3.64
N LYS A 196 -9.31 26.04 -2.73
CA LYS A 196 -9.19 27.45 -3.10
C LYS A 196 -7.88 28.00 -2.56
N THR A 197 -7.16 28.73 -3.41
CA THR A 197 -5.96 29.46 -2.99
C THR A 197 -6.38 30.82 -2.43
N ASP A 198 -5.90 31.16 -1.24
CA ASP A 198 -5.99 32.53 -0.74
C ASP A 198 -4.86 33.34 -1.37
N GLU A 199 -5.21 34.17 -2.35
CA GLU A 199 -4.23 34.95 -3.11
C GLU A 199 -3.49 36.01 -2.25
N LYS A 200 -4.08 36.40 -1.11
CA LYS A 200 -3.42 37.36 -0.19
C LYS A 200 -2.31 36.72 0.64
N LEU A 201 -2.42 35.38 0.86
CA LEU A 201 -1.44 34.61 1.64
C LEU A 201 -0.46 33.87 0.73
N CYS A 202 -0.76 33.73 -0.54
CA CYS A 202 0.04 32.98 -1.49
C CYS A 202 1.21 33.84 -2.01
N ASP A 203 2.43 33.44 -1.69
CA ASP A 203 3.68 34.02 -2.21
C ASP A 203 4.12 33.49 -3.58
N LYS A 204 3.32 32.61 -4.19
CA LYS A 204 3.57 31.97 -5.49
C LYS A 204 4.88 31.15 -5.55
N CYS A 205 5.39 30.65 -4.43
CA CYS A 205 6.62 29.86 -4.36
C CYS A 205 6.55 28.49 -5.10
N GLY A 206 5.34 28.04 -5.48
CA GLY A 206 5.14 26.81 -6.24
C GLY A 206 5.33 25.50 -5.44
N VAL A 207 5.57 25.56 -4.12
CA VAL A 207 5.77 24.38 -3.28
C VAL A 207 4.56 23.45 -3.33
N CYS A 208 3.35 23.99 -3.23
CA CYS A 208 2.12 23.20 -3.31
C CYS A 208 2.00 22.42 -4.62
N ALA A 209 2.40 23.00 -5.76
CA ALA A 209 2.39 22.32 -7.05
C ALA A 209 3.43 21.18 -7.14
N LYS A 210 4.54 21.29 -6.42
CA LYS A 210 5.59 20.25 -6.37
C LYS A 210 5.25 19.06 -5.49
N VAL A 211 4.41 19.27 -4.46
CA VAL A 211 4.04 18.23 -3.49
C VAL A 211 2.69 17.59 -3.76
N VAL A 212 1.98 18.01 -4.81
CA VAL A 212 0.74 17.34 -5.22
C VAL A 212 1.02 15.90 -5.61
N LEU A 213 0.34 14.96 -4.97
CA LEU A 213 0.57 13.51 -5.15
C LEU A 213 0.02 12.96 -6.47
N TRP A 214 -0.82 13.72 -7.15
CA TRP A 214 -1.37 13.40 -8.47
C TRP A 214 -1.50 14.64 -9.34
N VAL A 215 -1.11 14.49 -10.58
CA VAL A 215 -1.36 15.47 -11.64
C VAL A 215 -2.53 14.94 -12.46
N GLN A 216 -3.48 15.83 -12.75
CA GLN A 216 -4.61 15.50 -13.64
C GLN A 216 -4.15 15.38 -15.08
#